data_845a7bceef37fb64952aae33377fe374
#
_entry.id   845a7bceef37fb64952aae33377fe374
#
_cell.length_a   1.000
_cell.length_b   1.000
_cell.length_c   1.000
_cell.angle_alpha   90.00
_cell.angle_beta   90.00
_cell.angle_gamma   90.00
#
_symmetry.space_group_name_H-M   'P 1'
#
loop_
_entity.id
_entity.type
_entity.pdbx_description
1 polymer ?
#
loop_
_entity_poly.entity_id
_entity_poly.type
_entity_poly.pdbx_seq_one_letter_code
_entity_poly.pdbx_strand_id
1 'polypeptide(L)'
;MSSLSGGARPYSLNAAGIPLSGLLALPGGREVRSTILAVHGRGMRAAYWNALIPLATALGHAVLALDRPGYGDSADLLPEGQSLAGQAETLHAALKEHAAGHAIGAGVFLLGHSDGAKVALHTAATDGAVPLLGLDASGVGHHYNPQALHFPSTLGGGASKLNWGPLNLYPRGTFQASRALLAPTPARESAETVRWPGQYEELAPRVRVPVRLTFAEHEAWWQLDGPAPASMAALLTAAPHVTVEHLPAAGHNISLGHAATAYHLRVLAFLEDCLRL
;
A
#
# COMPACT_ATOMS: atom_id res chain seq x y z
N MET A 1 -17.34 13.43 27.67
CA MET A 1 -17.05 12.47 26.57
C MET A 1 -16.02 13.15 25.67
N SER A 2 -14.76 12.80 25.84
CA SER A 2 -13.64 13.36 25.06
C SER A 2 -13.74 12.82 23.63
N SER A 3 -13.76 13.71 22.64
CA SER A 3 -13.81 13.37 21.22
C SER A 3 -12.56 12.57 20.86
N LEU A 4 -12.73 11.29 20.51
CA LEU A 4 -11.74 10.41 19.92
C LEU A 4 -11.51 10.78 18.46
N SER A 5 -11.16 12.04 18.17
CA SER A 5 -10.86 12.47 16.81
C SER A 5 -9.35 12.61 16.61
N GLY A 6 -8.69 11.49 16.39
CA GLY A 6 -7.43 11.45 15.65
C GLY A 6 -7.71 11.74 14.17
N GLY A 7 -8.15 12.96 13.84
CA GLY A 7 -8.46 13.36 12.48
C GLY A 7 -7.19 13.40 11.64
N ALA A 8 -7.23 12.84 10.42
CA ALA A 8 -6.17 13.03 9.45
C ALA A 8 -6.06 14.53 9.07
N ARG A 9 -4.84 15.02 8.96
CA ARG A 9 -4.54 16.36 8.46
C ARG A 9 -3.70 16.28 7.20
N PRO A 10 -3.81 17.25 6.28
CA PRO A 10 -2.86 17.38 5.20
C PRO A 10 -1.43 17.42 5.73
N TYR A 11 -0.54 16.76 5.03
CA TYR A 11 0.87 16.65 5.40
C TYR A 11 1.74 16.76 4.16
N SER A 12 2.82 17.49 4.26
CA SER A 12 3.83 17.59 3.21
C SER A 12 5.22 17.44 3.83
N LEU A 13 6.12 16.84 3.09
CA LEU A 13 7.54 16.71 3.44
C LEU A 13 8.41 16.76 2.19
N ASN A 14 9.71 16.98 2.38
CA ASN A 14 10.69 16.96 1.30
C ASN A 14 11.56 15.70 1.42
N ALA A 15 11.36 14.77 0.49
CA ALA A 15 12.12 13.52 0.43
C ALA A 15 13.36 13.70 -0.49
N ALA A 16 14.47 14.18 0.08
CA ALA A 16 15.72 14.42 -0.66
C ALA A 16 15.54 15.28 -1.94
N GLY A 17 14.78 16.38 -1.84
CA GLY A 17 14.51 17.28 -2.96
C GLY A 17 13.19 17.00 -3.69
N ILE A 18 12.50 15.92 -3.37
CA ILE A 18 11.20 15.57 -3.94
C ILE A 18 10.08 15.94 -2.94
N PRO A 19 9.22 16.92 -3.24
CA PRO A 19 8.09 17.26 -2.39
C PRO A 19 7.03 16.15 -2.46
N LEU A 20 6.62 15.64 -1.31
CA LEU A 20 5.54 14.67 -1.20
C LEU A 20 4.42 15.24 -0.36
N SER A 21 3.20 15.17 -0.88
CA SER A 21 1.97 15.43 -0.15
C SER A 21 1.36 14.15 0.42
N GLY A 22 0.39 14.31 1.31
CA GLY A 22 -0.34 13.18 1.87
C GLY A 22 -1.17 13.56 3.08
N LEU A 23 -1.38 12.57 3.92
CA LEU A 23 -2.15 12.68 5.16
C LEU A 23 -1.31 12.15 6.33
N LEU A 24 -1.33 12.88 7.43
CA LEU A 24 -0.79 12.44 8.73
C LEU A 24 -1.92 12.38 9.75
N ALA A 25 -2.04 11.24 10.41
CA ALA A 25 -2.92 11.08 11.55
C ALA A 25 -2.12 10.53 12.74
N LEU A 26 -2.23 11.20 13.87
CA LEU A 26 -1.57 10.83 15.12
C LEU A 26 -2.60 10.30 16.13
N PRO A 27 -2.24 9.35 17.00
CA PRO A 27 -3.10 8.91 18.08
C PRO A 27 -3.31 10.08 19.06
N GLY A 28 -4.58 10.48 19.24
CA GLY A 28 -4.93 11.64 20.07
C GLY A 28 -4.52 11.46 21.53
N GLY A 29 -3.61 12.31 22.03
CA GLY A 29 -3.19 12.35 23.44
C GLY A 29 -2.48 11.09 23.95
N ARG A 30 -2.05 10.19 23.08
CA ARG A 30 -1.31 8.95 23.41
C ARG A 30 0.07 8.97 22.77
N GLU A 31 0.99 8.24 23.36
CA GLU A 31 2.29 7.94 22.75
C GLU A 31 2.10 7.13 21.45
N VAL A 32 2.92 7.42 20.45
CA VAL A 32 2.93 6.68 19.19
C VAL A 32 3.60 5.33 19.41
N ARG A 33 2.87 4.24 19.25
CA ARG A 33 3.39 2.87 19.40
C ARG A 33 4.20 2.42 18.18
N SER A 34 3.71 2.76 17.01
CA SER A 34 4.39 2.59 15.71
C SER A 34 3.76 3.50 14.67
N THR A 35 4.40 3.63 13.52
CA THR A 35 3.88 4.38 12.37
C THR A 35 3.57 3.45 11.22
N ILE A 36 2.39 3.58 10.61
CA ILE A 36 2.01 2.87 9.38
C ILE A 36 2.30 3.80 8.20
N LEU A 37 3.25 3.42 7.34
CA LEU A 37 3.40 4.04 6.02
C LEU A 37 2.43 3.36 5.05
N ALA A 38 1.38 4.08 4.66
CA ALA A 38 0.35 3.58 3.78
C ALA A 38 0.55 4.08 2.34
N VAL A 39 0.77 3.14 1.40
CA VAL A 39 1.18 3.39 0.01
C VAL A 39 0.07 2.98 -0.94
N HIS A 40 -0.54 3.95 -1.62
CA HIS A 40 -1.69 3.75 -2.50
C HIS A 40 -1.34 3.09 -3.85
N GLY A 41 -2.35 2.51 -4.51
CA GLY A 41 -2.24 1.90 -5.83
C GLY A 41 -2.15 2.92 -6.98
N ARG A 42 -2.04 2.40 -8.20
CA ARG A 42 -1.98 3.21 -9.43
C ARG A 42 -3.20 4.10 -9.58
N GLY A 43 -2.97 5.35 -9.98
CA GLY A 43 -4.02 6.31 -10.27
C GLY A 43 -4.83 6.74 -9.04
N MET A 44 -4.34 6.48 -7.83
CA MET A 44 -5.00 6.82 -6.57
C MET A 44 -4.24 7.93 -5.82
N ARG A 45 -4.70 8.29 -4.63
CA ARG A 45 -4.10 9.25 -3.70
C ARG A 45 -4.06 8.70 -2.29
N ALA A 46 -3.32 9.36 -1.41
CA ALA A 46 -3.20 9.03 0.02
C ALA A 46 -4.56 8.81 0.72
N ALA A 47 -5.59 9.55 0.32
CA ALA A 47 -6.94 9.42 0.88
C ALA A 47 -7.63 8.06 0.62
N TYR A 48 -7.06 7.19 -0.21
CA TYR A 48 -7.46 5.78 -0.33
C TYR A 48 -7.51 5.06 1.03
N TRP A 49 -6.68 5.51 1.97
CA TRP A 49 -6.51 4.90 3.29
C TRP A 49 -7.38 5.53 4.39
N ASN A 50 -8.33 6.42 4.05
CA ASN A 50 -9.16 7.11 5.03
C ASN A 50 -9.90 6.17 5.99
N ALA A 51 -10.32 4.98 5.54
CA ALA A 51 -11.03 4.01 6.37
C ALA A 51 -10.12 3.30 7.40
N LEU A 52 -8.80 3.23 7.16
CA LEU A 52 -7.82 2.69 8.09
C LEU A 52 -7.58 3.63 9.29
N ILE A 53 -7.51 4.94 9.01
CA ILE A 53 -7.03 5.97 9.94
C ILE A 53 -7.69 5.90 11.32
N PRO A 54 -9.03 5.91 11.45
CA PRO A 54 -9.66 5.89 12.77
C PRO A 54 -9.38 4.60 13.55
N LEU A 55 -9.22 3.47 12.88
CA LEU A 55 -8.92 2.19 13.50
C LEU A 55 -7.48 2.17 14.04
N ALA A 56 -6.51 2.59 13.22
CA ALA A 56 -5.10 2.61 13.57
C ALA A 56 -4.82 3.59 14.73
N THR A 57 -5.36 4.81 14.65
CA THR A 57 -5.14 5.84 15.68
C THR A 57 -5.80 5.48 17.01
N ALA A 58 -6.95 4.78 17.00
CA ALA A 58 -7.57 4.25 18.22
C ALA A 58 -6.72 3.23 18.95
N LEU A 59 -5.86 2.48 18.21
CA LEU A 59 -4.92 1.50 18.75
C LEU A 59 -3.54 2.10 19.10
N GLY A 60 -3.34 3.40 18.90
CA GLY A 60 -2.09 4.09 19.22
C GLY A 60 -1.05 4.10 18.09
N HIS A 61 -1.43 3.76 16.87
CA HIS A 61 -0.54 3.84 15.72
C HIS A 61 -0.74 5.17 14.96
N ALA A 62 0.35 5.80 14.58
CA ALA A 62 0.31 6.90 13.62
C ALA A 62 0.10 6.34 12.20
N VAL A 63 -0.59 7.09 11.35
CA VAL A 63 -0.73 6.78 9.92
C VAL A 63 -0.12 7.90 9.10
N LEU A 64 0.89 7.55 8.32
CA LEU A 64 1.51 8.39 7.30
C LEU A 64 1.09 7.83 5.94
N ALA A 65 0.05 8.39 5.34
CA ALA A 65 -0.38 8.03 4.00
C ALA A 65 0.18 9.07 3.03
N LEU A 66 1.12 8.68 2.17
CA LEU A 66 1.75 9.58 1.21
C LEU A 66 1.18 9.38 -0.20
N ASP A 67 1.03 10.46 -0.94
CA ASP A 67 0.95 10.42 -2.39
C ASP A 67 2.31 9.97 -2.91
N ARG A 68 2.33 8.91 -3.74
CA ARG A 68 3.59 8.35 -4.27
C ARG A 68 4.31 9.35 -5.18
N PRO A 69 5.64 9.23 -5.35
CA PRO A 69 6.40 10.05 -6.32
C PRO A 69 5.74 10.06 -7.71
N GLY A 70 5.54 11.26 -8.28
CA GLY A 70 4.77 11.47 -9.52
C GLY A 70 3.27 11.70 -9.28
N TYR A 71 2.84 11.71 -8.03
CA TYR A 71 1.47 12.08 -7.61
C TYR A 71 1.51 13.27 -6.64
N GLY A 72 0.35 13.92 -6.45
CA GLY A 72 0.25 15.05 -5.53
C GLY A 72 1.26 16.17 -5.83
N ASP A 73 1.96 16.65 -4.80
CA ASP A 73 2.91 17.78 -4.92
C ASP A 73 4.14 17.48 -5.78
N SER A 74 4.46 16.20 -6.03
CA SER A 74 5.57 15.80 -6.89
C SER A 74 5.20 15.60 -8.36
N ALA A 75 3.93 15.73 -8.74
CA ALA A 75 3.46 15.42 -10.09
C ALA A 75 4.14 16.28 -11.17
N ASP A 76 4.26 17.58 -10.94
CA ASP A 76 4.89 18.51 -11.91
C ASP A 76 6.41 18.33 -11.98
N LEU A 77 7.05 17.92 -10.88
CA LEU A 77 8.50 17.65 -10.86
C LEU A 77 8.83 16.30 -11.51
N LEU A 78 7.93 15.34 -11.39
CA LEU A 78 8.10 13.96 -11.88
C LEU A 78 6.96 13.56 -12.83
N PRO A 79 6.77 14.25 -13.97
CA PRO A 79 5.63 13.99 -14.85
C PRO A 79 5.64 12.58 -15.44
N GLU A 80 6.82 12.02 -15.67
CA GLU A 80 6.98 10.64 -16.13
C GLU A 80 6.93 9.62 -14.97
N GLY A 81 7.01 10.08 -13.72
CA GLY A 81 7.13 9.25 -12.52
C GLY A 81 8.53 8.66 -12.33
N GLN A 82 8.61 7.74 -11.38
CA GLN A 82 9.83 6.99 -11.07
C GLN A 82 9.62 5.49 -11.27
N SER A 83 10.72 4.72 -11.42
CA SER A 83 10.68 3.26 -11.31
C SER A 83 10.22 2.84 -9.92
N LEU A 84 9.76 1.59 -9.75
CA LEU A 84 9.38 1.06 -8.43
C LEU A 84 10.54 1.16 -7.42
N ALA A 85 11.76 0.86 -7.85
CA ALA A 85 12.95 1.00 -7.02
C ALA A 85 13.24 2.46 -6.65
N GLY A 86 13.15 3.41 -7.61
CA GLY A 86 13.33 4.84 -7.33
C GLY A 86 12.26 5.39 -6.38
N GLN A 87 11.02 4.91 -6.48
CA GLN A 87 9.97 5.26 -5.51
C GLN A 87 10.32 4.73 -4.10
N ALA A 88 10.86 3.53 -3.98
CA ALA A 88 11.29 2.96 -2.70
C ALA A 88 12.41 3.80 -2.06
N GLU A 89 13.41 4.24 -2.84
CA GLU A 89 14.46 5.15 -2.37
C GLU A 89 13.87 6.48 -1.88
N THR A 90 12.90 7.05 -2.61
CA THR A 90 12.20 8.26 -2.21
C THR A 90 11.40 8.04 -0.92
N LEU A 91 10.75 6.87 -0.74
CA LEU A 91 10.03 6.56 0.51
C LEU A 91 11.01 6.39 1.70
N HIS A 92 12.20 5.80 1.52
CA HIS A 92 13.21 5.78 2.57
C HIS A 92 13.66 7.19 2.98
N ALA A 93 13.87 8.09 2.01
CA ALA A 93 14.17 9.49 2.29
C ALA A 93 13.01 10.19 3.03
N ALA A 94 11.76 9.91 2.62
CA ALA A 94 10.57 10.43 3.28
C ALA A 94 10.44 9.95 4.73
N LEU A 95 10.70 8.67 4.99
CA LEU A 95 10.67 8.10 6.34
C LEU A 95 11.76 8.69 7.23
N LYS A 96 12.96 8.91 6.70
CA LYS A 96 14.06 9.58 7.42
C LYS A 96 13.68 11.00 7.80
N GLU A 97 13.11 11.77 6.87
CA GLU A 97 12.66 13.15 7.12
C GLU A 97 11.50 13.18 8.12
N HIS A 98 10.53 12.27 7.98
CA HIS A 98 9.42 12.17 8.92
C HIS A 98 9.91 11.87 10.34
N ALA A 99 10.82 10.92 10.51
CA ALA A 99 11.38 10.52 11.80
C ALA A 99 12.22 11.63 12.46
N ALA A 100 12.78 12.56 11.70
CA ALA A 100 13.49 13.71 12.25
C ALA A 100 12.57 14.71 12.96
N GLY A 101 11.29 14.78 12.55
CA GLY A 101 10.32 15.73 13.10
C GLY A 101 9.18 15.11 13.92
N HIS A 102 9.03 13.79 13.90
CA HIS A 102 7.90 13.09 14.51
C HIS A 102 8.34 11.78 15.20
N ALA A 103 7.65 11.45 16.29
CA ALA A 103 7.81 10.14 16.91
C ALA A 103 7.26 9.04 15.98
N ILE A 104 8.05 7.99 15.78
CA ILE A 104 7.66 6.82 14.95
C ILE A 104 7.33 5.58 15.78
N GLY A 105 7.47 5.66 17.12
CA GLY A 105 7.33 4.53 18.04
C GLY A 105 8.42 3.48 17.85
N ALA A 106 8.06 2.20 17.90
CA ALA A 106 8.99 1.08 17.71
C ALA A 106 9.57 1.00 16.28
N GLY A 107 8.93 1.67 15.31
CA GLY A 107 9.36 1.67 13.91
C GLY A 107 8.18 1.84 12.95
N VAL A 108 8.40 1.52 11.68
CA VAL A 108 7.45 1.70 10.60
C VAL A 108 6.95 0.35 10.08
N PHE A 109 5.64 0.21 10.00
CA PHE A 109 4.96 -0.87 9.31
C PHE A 109 4.55 -0.41 7.91
N LEU A 110 4.93 -1.17 6.89
CA LEU A 110 4.57 -0.86 5.50
C LEU A 110 3.20 -1.46 5.15
N LEU A 111 2.32 -0.66 4.61
CA LEU A 111 1.03 -1.09 4.11
C LEU A 111 0.88 -0.66 2.65
N GLY A 112 0.92 -1.61 1.73
CA GLY A 112 0.86 -1.34 0.30
C GLY A 112 -0.35 -1.96 -0.38
N HIS A 113 -0.90 -1.25 -1.37
CA HIS A 113 -1.96 -1.77 -2.21
C HIS A 113 -1.60 -1.65 -3.69
N SER A 114 -1.81 -2.73 -4.46
CA SER A 114 -1.60 -2.76 -5.93
C SER A 114 -0.16 -2.33 -6.29
N ASP A 115 0.05 -1.31 -7.14
CA ASP A 115 1.40 -0.77 -7.39
C ASP A 115 2.07 -0.22 -6.12
N GLY A 116 1.29 0.26 -5.15
CA GLY A 116 1.82 0.63 -3.84
C GLY A 116 2.37 -0.56 -3.05
N ALA A 117 1.81 -1.76 -3.22
CA ALA A 117 2.35 -2.99 -2.62
C ALA A 117 3.69 -3.37 -3.26
N LYS A 118 3.84 -3.17 -4.58
CA LYS A 118 5.13 -3.37 -5.26
C LYS A 118 6.20 -2.43 -4.72
N VAL A 119 5.86 -1.14 -4.57
CA VAL A 119 6.78 -0.15 -3.98
C VAL A 119 7.13 -0.50 -2.53
N ALA A 120 6.15 -0.92 -1.72
CA ALA A 120 6.38 -1.34 -0.33
C ALA A 120 7.29 -2.58 -0.25
N LEU A 121 7.15 -3.54 -1.16
CA LEU A 121 8.05 -4.70 -1.28
C LEU A 121 9.48 -4.28 -1.66
N HIS A 122 9.64 -3.36 -2.61
CA HIS A 122 10.95 -2.77 -2.92
C HIS A 122 11.55 -2.04 -1.71
N THR A 123 10.74 -1.27 -0.98
CA THR A 123 11.16 -0.57 0.25
C THR A 123 11.62 -1.57 1.32
N ALA A 124 10.90 -2.69 1.50
CA ALA A 124 11.27 -3.73 2.46
C ALA A 124 12.51 -4.56 2.05
N ALA A 125 12.83 -4.59 0.74
CA ALA A 125 13.97 -5.31 0.20
C ALA A 125 15.27 -4.48 0.17
N THR A 126 15.21 -3.20 0.55
CA THR A 126 16.34 -2.26 0.58
C THR A 126 16.58 -1.76 2.00
N ASP A 127 17.84 -1.55 2.34
CA ASP A 127 18.19 -1.02 3.66
C ASP A 127 17.85 0.47 3.76
N GLY A 128 17.31 0.88 4.89
CA GLY A 128 16.93 2.25 5.21
C GLY A 128 17.37 2.66 6.62
N ALA A 129 17.31 3.98 6.91
CA ALA A 129 17.70 4.53 8.19
C ALA A 129 16.66 4.31 9.31
N VAL A 130 15.43 3.93 8.94
CA VAL A 130 14.31 3.76 9.87
C VAL A 130 13.98 2.27 10.01
N PRO A 131 13.81 1.74 11.23
CA PRO A 131 13.44 0.35 11.45
C PRO A 131 12.09 0.02 10.79
N LEU A 132 12.06 -1.06 10.01
CA LEU A 132 10.83 -1.62 9.46
C LEU A 132 10.36 -2.79 10.32
N LEU A 133 9.08 -2.77 10.72
CA LEU A 133 8.47 -3.77 11.60
C LEU A 133 7.88 -4.95 10.83
N GLY A 134 7.36 -4.70 9.65
CA GLY A 134 6.68 -5.68 8.82
C GLY A 134 6.01 -5.03 7.61
N LEU A 135 5.37 -5.85 6.79
CA LEU A 135 4.71 -5.43 5.56
C LEU A 135 3.40 -6.19 5.35
N ASP A 136 2.30 -5.48 5.06
CA ASP A 136 1.13 -6.05 4.40
C ASP A 136 1.07 -5.59 2.95
N ALA A 137 0.99 -6.55 2.03
CA ALA A 137 0.88 -6.32 0.59
C ALA A 137 -0.44 -6.88 0.08
N SER A 138 -1.32 -6.02 -0.41
CA SER A 138 -2.62 -6.39 -0.99
C SER A 138 -2.75 -6.00 -2.46
N GLY A 139 -3.62 -6.69 -3.20
CA GLY A 139 -3.86 -6.40 -4.62
C GLY A 139 -2.60 -6.56 -5.49
N VAL A 140 -1.70 -7.44 -5.11
CA VAL A 140 -0.47 -7.76 -5.83
C VAL A 140 -0.30 -9.27 -5.91
N GLY A 141 0.16 -9.77 -7.05
CA GLY A 141 0.50 -11.18 -7.29
C GLY A 141 1.85 -11.28 -7.99
N HIS A 142 2.31 -12.51 -8.20
CA HIS A 142 3.54 -12.79 -8.92
C HIS A 142 3.30 -12.86 -10.42
N HIS A 143 2.20 -13.50 -10.84
CA HIS A 143 1.83 -13.63 -12.25
C HIS A 143 0.51 -12.92 -12.53
N TYR A 144 0.46 -12.18 -13.64
CA TYR A 144 -0.77 -11.56 -14.10
C TYR A 144 -1.76 -12.61 -14.59
N ASN A 145 -3.05 -12.38 -14.35
CA ASN A 145 -4.09 -13.11 -15.03
C ASN A 145 -3.95 -12.88 -16.55
N PRO A 146 -3.92 -13.94 -17.37
CA PRO A 146 -3.79 -13.79 -18.83
C PRO A 146 -4.79 -12.83 -19.43
N GLN A 147 -6.02 -12.77 -18.91
CA GLN A 147 -7.03 -11.81 -19.35
C GLN A 147 -6.66 -10.36 -19.05
N ALA A 148 -5.95 -10.09 -17.95
CA ALA A 148 -5.50 -8.75 -17.60
C ALA A 148 -4.42 -8.21 -18.55
N LEU A 149 -3.61 -9.07 -19.14
CA LEU A 149 -2.57 -8.69 -20.10
C LEU A 149 -3.11 -8.21 -21.45
N HIS A 150 -4.36 -8.54 -21.77
CA HIS A 150 -5.01 -8.09 -23.02
C HIS A 150 -5.60 -6.68 -22.92
N PHE A 151 -5.63 -6.07 -21.74
CA PHE A 151 -6.09 -4.70 -21.58
C PHE A 151 -4.91 -3.75 -21.78
N PRO A 152 -4.99 -2.79 -22.71
CA PRO A 152 -4.00 -1.74 -22.83
C PRO A 152 -3.87 -1.02 -21.47
N SER A 153 -2.68 -0.64 -21.12
CA SER A 153 -2.34 0.09 -19.88
C SER A 153 -3.05 1.45 -19.73
N THR A 154 -3.71 1.90 -20.76
CA THR A 154 -4.58 3.07 -20.77
C THR A 154 -5.96 2.68 -20.19
N LEU A 155 -6.38 3.44 -19.20
CA LEU A 155 -7.66 3.37 -18.46
C LEU A 155 -8.91 3.32 -19.37
N GLY A 156 -9.07 2.25 -20.15
CA GLY A 156 -10.29 1.93 -20.88
C GLY A 156 -11.26 1.13 -20.01
N GLY A 157 -12.50 0.98 -20.43
CA GLY A 157 -13.57 0.30 -19.69
C GLY A 157 -13.24 -1.14 -19.22
N GLY A 158 -12.23 -1.79 -19.81
CA GLY A 158 -11.71 -3.10 -19.38
C GLY A 158 -10.99 -3.07 -18.04
N ALA A 159 -10.10 -2.11 -17.82
CA ALA A 159 -9.39 -1.95 -16.56
C ALA A 159 -10.34 -1.67 -15.37
N SER A 160 -11.47 -1.02 -15.63
CA SER A 160 -12.50 -0.80 -14.62
C SER A 160 -13.06 -2.12 -14.06
N LYS A 161 -13.29 -3.14 -14.90
CA LYS A 161 -13.77 -4.45 -14.44
C LYS A 161 -12.74 -5.16 -13.56
N LEU A 162 -11.45 -5.05 -13.89
CA LEU A 162 -10.37 -5.64 -13.12
C LEU A 162 -10.22 -4.95 -11.75
N ASN A 163 -10.37 -3.62 -11.70
CA ASN A 163 -10.25 -2.84 -10.46
C ASN A 163 -11.46 -3.02 -9.53
N TRP A 164 -12.65 -3.24 -10.06
CA TRP A 164 -13.86 -3.24 -9.24
C TRP A 164 -14.47 -4.63 -9.07
N GLY A 165 -14.46 -5.48 -10.09
CA GLY A 165 -15.15 -6.77 -10.04
C GLY A 165 -16.67 -6.61 -9.83
N PRO A 166 -17.32 -7.51 -9.07
CA PRO A 166 -18.74 -7.42 -8.75
C PRO A 166 -19.09 -6.15 -7.97
N LEU A 167 -20.05 -5.37 -8.47
CA LEU A 167 -20.39 -4.06 -7.90
C LEU A 167 -21.03 -4.13 -6.50
N ASN A 168 -21.64 -5.26 -6.15
CA ASN A 168 -22.24 -5.51 -4.85
C ASN A 168 -21.21 -5.69 -3.72
N LEU A 169 -19.93 -5.75 -4.04
CA LEU A 169 -18.84 -5.75 -3.05
C LEU A 169 -18.61 -4.38 -2.41
N TYR A 170 -19.20 -3.33 -2.98
CA TYR A 170 -18.96 -1.94 -2.57
C TYR A 170 -20.22 -1.25 -2.09
N PRO A 171 -20.10 -0.40 -1.05
CA PRO A 171 -21.20 0.44 -0.60
C PRO A 171 -21.77 1.31 -1.74
N ARG A 172 -23.07 1.63 -1.66
CA ARG A 172 -23.69 2.57 -2.60
C ARG A 172 -22.95 3.92 -2.55
N GLY A 173 -22.67 4.49 -3.71
CA GLY A 173 -21.97 5.78 -3.83
C GLY A 173 -20.44 5.68 -3.83
N THR A 174 -19.85 4.49 -3.55
CA THR A 174 -18.37 4.31 -3.56
C THR A 174 -17.74 4.76 -4.88
N PHE A 175 -18.35 4.41 -6.03
CA PHE A 175 -17.83 4.81 -7.35
C PHE A 175 -17.82 6.32 -7.57
N GLN A 176 -18.84 7.02 -7.07
CA GLN A 176 -18.86 8.48 -7.14
C GLN A 176 -17.84 9.10 -6.19
N ALA A 177 -17.78 8.62 -4.96
CA ALA A 177 -16.82 9.08 -3.96
C ALA A 177 -15.37 8.80 -4.37
N SER A 178 -15.09 7.66 -5.01
CA SER A 178 -13.75 7.29 -5.46
C SER A 178 -13.17 8.21 -6.53
N ARG A 179 -13.99 8.98 -7.25
CA ARG A 179 -13.50 9.98 -8.22
C ARG A 179 -12.57 11.01 -7.58
N ALA A 180 -12.83 11.38 -6.32
CA ALA A 180 -11.97 12.29 -5.56
C ALA A 180 -10.62 11.67 -5.18
N LEU A 181 -10.50 10.35 -5.27
CA LEU A 181 -9.26 9.61 -5.00
C LEU A 181 -8.40 9.41 -6.25
N LEU A 182 -8.93 9.75 -7.44
CA LEU A 182 -8.22 9.51 -8.69
C LEU A 182 -7.17 10.60 -8.94
N ALA A 183 -6.05 10.17 -9.53
CA ALA A 183 -4.99 11.02 -10.03
C ALA A 183 -4.51 10.52 -11.39
N PRO A 184 -3.94 11.37 -12.26
CA PRO A 184 -3.25 10.94 -13.46
C PRO A 184 -2.15 9.94 -13.10
N THR A 185 -2.03 8.88 -13.91
CA THR A 185 -1.00 7.86 -13.72
C THR A 185 0.26 8.26 -14.47
N PRO A 186 1.44 8.36 -13.83
CA PRO A 186 2.70 8.59 -14.51
C PRO A 186 3.00 7.51 -15.57
N ALA A 187 3.53 7.91 -16.72
CA ALA A 187 3.73 7.02 -17.87
C ALA A 187 4.64 5.82 -17.55
N ARG A 188 5.67 6.02 -16.74
CA ARG A 188 6.63 4.98 -16.33
C ARG A 188 5.99 3.80 -15.61
N GLU A 189 4.92 4.00 -14.85
CA GLU A 189 4.24 2.91 -14.14
C GLU A 189 3.68 1.83 -15.08
N SER A 190 3.31 2.21 -16.29
CA SER A 190 2.87 1.24 -17.30
C SER A 190 4.01 0.32 -17.78
N ALA A 191 5.22 0.85 -17.90
CA ALA A 191 6.41 0.06 -18.25
C ALA A 191 6.83 -0.91 -17.13
N GLU A 192 6.67 -0.49 -15.87
CA GLU A 192 6.97 -1.34 -14.71
C GLU A 192 6.03 -2.56 -14.60
N THR A 193 4.80 -2.44 -15.09
CA THR A 193 3.82 -3.54 -15.07
C THR A 193 4.37 -4.80 -15.74
N VAL A 194 4.96 -4.67 -16.93
CA VAL A 194 5.48 -5.82 -17.69
C VAL A 194 6.68 -6.47 -16.99
N ARG A 195 7.47 -5.70 -16.26
CA ARG A 195 8.70 -6.15 -15.60
C ARG A 195 8.45 -6.79 -14.24
N TRP A 196 7.29 -6.56 -13.65
CA TRP A 196 7.01 -6.93 -12.27
C TRP A 196 7.29 -8.41 -11.92
N PRO A 197 6.88 -9.43 -12.71
CA PRO A 197 7.16 -10.81 -12.36
C PRO A 197 8.65 -11.08 -12.10
N GLY A 198 9.54 -10.65 -13.02
CA GLY A 198 10.98 -10.79 -12.84
C GLY A 198 11.54 -9.96 -11.69
N GLN A 199 11.05 -8.73 -11.52
CA GLN A 199 11.45 -7.89 -10.39
C GLN A 199 11.07 -8.54 -9.04
N TYR A 200 9.90 -9.17 -8.95
CA TYR A 200 9.50 -9.87 -7.73
C TYR A 200 10.42 -11.04 -7.40
N GLU A 201 10.80 -11.85 -8.39
CA GLU A 201 11.75 -12.96 -8.21
C GLU A 201 13.11 -12.48 -7.68
N GLU A 202 13.58 -11.32 -8.12
CA GLU A 202 14.85 -10.73 -7.70
C GLU A 202 14.79 -10.07 -6.31
N LEU A 203 13.67 -9.43 -5.97
CA LEU A 203 13.56 -8.66 -4.72
C LEU A 203 13.07 -9.49 -3.54
N ALA A 204 12.15 -10.44 -3.75
CA ALA A 204 11.50 -11.17 -2.67
C ALA A 204 12.49 -11.89 -1.72
N PRO A 205 13.58 -12.52 -2.20
CA PRO A 205 14.59 -13.13 -1.32
C PRO A 205 15.35 -12.14 -0.42
N ARG A 206 15.22 -10.84 -0.65
CA ARG A 206 15.89 -9.79 0.14
C ARG A 206 15.00 -9.14 1.20
N VAL A 207 13.71 -9.43 1.19
CA VAL A 207 12.77 -8.92 2.20
C VAL A 207 13.05 -9.62 3.53
N ARG A 208 13.45 -8.86 4.56
CA ARG A 208 13.90 -9.38 5.87
C ARG A 208 12.93 -9.06 7.02
N VAL A 209 11.75 -8.58 6.73
CA VAL A 209 10.70 -8.29 7.72
C VAL A 209 9.56 -9.29 7.59
N PRO A 210 8.73 -9.50 8.62
CA PRO A 210 7.50 -10.27 8.51
C PRO A 210 6.62 -9.75 7.38
N VAL A 211 6.06 -10.64 6.57
CA VAL A 211 5.21 -10.29 5.43
C VAL A 211 3.85 -10.95 5.54
N ARG A 212 2.80 -10.20 5.31
CA ARG A 212 1.47 -10.70 5.07
C ARG A 212 1.06 -10.37 3.63
N LEU A 213 0.71 -11.40 2.86
CA LEU A 213 0.16 -11.29 1.51
C LEU A 213 -1.36 -11.43 1.61
N THR A 214 -2.09 -10.38 1.23
CA THR A 214 -3.56 -10.37 1.30
C THR A 214 -4.16 -10.41 -0.09
N PHE A 215 -4.88 -11.49 -0.39
CA PHE A 215 -5.56 -11.72 -1.66
C PHE A 215 -7.08 -11.56 -1.51
N ALA A 216 -7.67 -10.69 -2.34
CA ALA A 216 -9.12 -10.56 -2.41
C ALA A 216 -9.74 -11.73 -3.18
N GLU A 217 -10.89 -12.26 -2.72
CA GLU A 217 -11.59 -13.36 -3.38
C GLU A 217 -11.90 -13.07 -4.87
N HIS A 218 -12.24 -11.83 -5.19
CA HIS A 218 -12.57 -11.39 -6.54
C HIS A 218 -11.45 -10.54 -7.16
N GLU A 219 -10.18 -10.89 -6.86
CA GLU A 219 -9.02 -10.28 -7.52
C GLU A 219 -8.96 -10.74 -8.98
N ALA A 220 -8.85 -9.81 -9.91
CA ALA A 220 -8.90 -10.10 -11.33
C ALA A 220 -7.62 -9.73 -12.10
N TRP A 221 -6.72 -8.95 -11.51
CA TRP A 221 -5.43 -8.61 -12.12
C TRP A 221 -4.44 -9.77 -12.08
N TRP A 222 -4.51 -10.60 -11.05
CA TRP A 222 -3.49 -11.57 -10.71
C TRP A 222 -4.01 -13.00 -10.83
N GLN A 223 -3.16 -13.91 -11.22
CA GLN A 223 -3.42 -15.34 -11.15
C GLN A 223 -3.23 -15.78 -9.69
N LEU A 224 -4.34 -16.12 -9.04
CA LEU A 224 -4.37 -16.50 -7.61
C LEU A 224 -4.95 -17.90 -7.40
N ASP A 225 -5.15 -18.66 -8.45
CA ASP A 225 -5.63 -20.05 -8.40
C ASP A 225 -4.49 -21.04 -8.17
N GLY A 226 -4.84 -22.20 -7.68
CA GLY A 226 -3.91 -23.29 -7.45
C GLY A 226 -2.73 -22.92 -6.56
N PRO A 227 -1.47 -23.21 -6.98
CA PRO A 227 -0.28 -22.98 -6.17
C PRO A 227 0.22 -21.52 -6.18
N ALA A 228 -0.36 -20.61 -6.98
CA ALA A 228 0.20 -19.27 -7.22
C ALA A 228 0.44 -18.46 -5.94
N PRO A 229 -0.49 -18.37 -4.97
CA PRO A 229 -0.22 -17.65 -3.71
C PRO A 229 0.92 -18.27 -2.89
N ALA A 230 0.97 -19.59 -2.81
CA ALA A 230 2.03 -20.29 -2.08
C ALA A 230 3.38 -20.14 -2.76
N SER A 231 3.43 -20.18 -4.11
CA SER A 231 4.65 -19.96 -4.88
C SER A 231 5.18 -18.54 -4.70
N MET A 232 4.30 -17.53 -4.66
CA MET A 232 4.66 -16.16 -4.35
C MET A 232 5.28 -16.05 -2.95
N ALA A 233 4.64 -16.65 -1.94
CA ALA A 233 5.13 -16.63 -0.56
C ALA A 233 6.47 -17.36 -0.42
N ALA A 234 6.69 -18.45 -1.14
CA ALA A 234 7.92 -19.25 -1.09
C ALA A 234 9.17 -18.48 -1.55
N LEU A 235 9.03 -17.42 -2.35
CA LEU A 235 10.14 -16.57 -2.77
C LEU A 235 10.63 -15.62 -1.68
N LEU A 236 9.86 -15.39 -0.63
CA LEU A 236 10.21 -14.52 0.50
C LEU A 236 11.12 -15.25 1.51
N THR A 237 12.22 -15.79 1.03
CA THR A 237 13.10 -16.74 1.78
C THR A 237 13.83 -16.11 2.96
N ALA A 238 14.05 -14.79 2.98
CA ALA A 238 14.69 -14.08 4.09
C ALA A 238 13.68 -13.48 5.08
N ALA A 239 12.38 -13.51 4.77
CA ALA A 239 11.34 -13.03 5.68
C ALA A 239 11.21 -13.99 6.88
N PRO A 240 11.27 -13.49 8.13
CA PRO A 240 11.20 -14.35 9.31
C PRO A 240 9.83 -15.02 9.48
N HIS A 241 8.79 -14.43 8.89
CA HIS A 241 7.43 -14.95 8.91
C HIS A 241 6.67 -14.49 7.66
N VAL A 242 5.95 -15.41 7.00
CA VAL A 242 5.11 -15.11 5.85
C VAL A 242 3.71 -15.66 6.09
N THR A 243 2.72 -14.78 6.07
CA THR A 243 1.30 -15.14 6.15
C THR A 243 0.64 -14.94 4.79
N VAL A 244 -0.10 -15.93 4.33
CA VAL A 244 -0.97 -15.82 3.14
C VAL A 244 -2.41 -15.81 3.61
N GLU A 245 -3.14 -14.77 3.25
CA GLU A 245 -4.53 -14.61 3.62
C GLU A 245 -5.44 -14.35 2.43
N HIS A 246 -6.55 -15.06 2.38
CA HIS A 246 -7.64 -14.83 1.43
C HIS A 246 -8.78 -14.08 2.13
N LEU A 247 -9.12 -12.91 1.59
CA LEU A 247 -10.20 -12.09 2.13
C LEU A 247 -11.48 -12.35 1.34
N PRO A 248 -12.51 -12.96 1.94
CA PRO A 248 -13.79 -13.22 1.27
C PRO A 248 -14.55 -11.93 1.01
N ALA A 249 -15.43 -11.97 0.01
CA ALA A 249 -16.30 -10.87 -0.39
C ALA A 249 -15.55 -9.54 -0.64
N ALA A 250 -14.33 -9.61 -1.16
CA ALA A 250 -13.48 -8.48 -1.48
C ALA A 250 -13.10 -8.48 -2.97
N GLY A 251 -13.08 -7.30 -3.59
CA GLY A 251 -12.51 -7.06 -4.91
C GLY A 251 -11.15 -6.37 -4.80
N HIS A 252 -10.53 -6.05 -5.95
CA HIS A 252 -9.21 -5.44 -5.99
C HIS A 252 -9.10 -4.19 -5.11
N ASN A 253 -10.05 -3.25 -5.19
CA ASN A 253 -10.08 -2.05 -4.34
C ASN A 253 -10.55 -2.36 -2.92
N ILE A 254 -9.81 -3.19 -2.22
CA ILE A 254 -10.14 -3.82 -0.95
C ILE A 254 -10.53 -2.82 0.17
N SER A 255 -9.84 -1.68 0.24
CA SER A 255 -10.08 -0.64 1.26
C SER A 255 -11.31 0.22 0.99
N LEU A 256 -11.98 0.06 -0.16
CA LEU A 256 -13.18 0.78 -0.56
C LEU A 256 -14.45 -0.09 -0.49
N GLY A 257 -14.31 -1.40 -0.30
CA GLY A 257 -15.40 -2.38 -0.27
C GLY A 257 -16.03 -2.56 1.11
N HIS A 258 -17.10 -3.37 1.16
CA HIS A 258 -17.72 -3.79 2.42
C HIS A 258 -16.75 -4.54 3.34
N ALA A 259 -15.76 -5.22 2.77
CA ALA A 259 -14.73 -5.95 3.51
C ALA A 259 -13.63 -5.05 4.11
N ALA A 260 -13.62 -3.74 3.82
CA ALA A 260 -12.54 -2.83 4.22
C ALA A 260 -12.23 -2.85 5.72
N THR A 261 -13.28 -2.78 6.57
CA THR A 261 -13.07 -2.82 8.03
C THR A 261 -12.43 -4.14 8.47
N ALA A 262 -12.91 -5.28 7.97
CA ALA A 262 -12.33 -6.58 8.29
C ALA A 262 -10.88 -6.69 7.83
N TYR A 263 -10.57 -6.19 6.64
CA TYR A 263 -9.20 -6.10 6.12
C TYR A 263 -8.30 -5.29 7.04
N HIS A 264 -8.69 -4.05 7.35
CA HIS A 264 -7.87 -3.17 8.17
C HIS A 264 -7.65 -3.70 9.59
N LEU A 265 -8.65 -4.32 10.21
CA LEU A 265 -8.48 -4.95 11.52
C LEU A 265 -7.48 -6.12 11.48
N ARG A 266 -7.47 -6.91 10.41
CA ARG A 266 -6.48 -7.98 10.21
C ARG A 266 -5.08 -7.44 9.96
N VAL A 267 -4.95 -6.33 9.21
CA VAL A 267 -3.67 -5.59 9.06
C VAL A 267 -3.14 -5.16 10.43
N LEU A 268 -4.01 -4.55 11.26
CA LEU A 268 -3.62 -4.08 12.58
C LEU A 268 -3.29 -5.23 13.54
N ALA A 269 -4.00 -6.35 13.47
CA ALA A 269 -3.66 -7.56 14.23
C ALA A 269 -2.27 -8.09 13.83
N PHE A 270 -1.96 -8.14 12.54
CA PHE A 270 -0.63 -8.56 12.08
C PHE A 270 0.47 -7.55 12.50
N LEU A 271 0.20 -6.25 12.48
CA LEU A 271 1.12 -5.25 13.02
C LEU A 271 1.38 -5.49 14.53
N GLU A 272 0.34 -5.83 15.31
CA GLU A 272 0.52 -6.19 16.72
C GLU A 272 1.39 -7.44 16.91
N ASP A 273 1.30 -8.40 16.00
CA ASP A 273 2.21 -9.56 15.98
C ASP A 273 3.65 -9.15 15.68
N CYS A 274 3.87 -8.28 14.68
CA CYS A 274 5.18 -7.75 14.35
C CYS A 274 5.86 -6.97 15.50
N LEU A 275 5.07 -6.29 16.33
CA LEU A 275 5.59 -5.56 17.50
C LEU A 275 6.10 -6.47 18.62
N ARG A 276 5.82 -7.78 18.56
CA ARG A 276 6.27 -8.77 19.55
C ARG A 276 7.47 -9.61 19.09
N LEU A 277 7.84 -9.49 17.82
CA LEU A 277 9.01 -10.16 17.23
C LEU A 277 10.28 -9.35 17.42
#